data_8be145fae2ab0c32d9e76d1af29d09c3
#
_entry.id   8be145fae2ab0c32d9e76d1af29d09c3
#
_cell.length_a   1.000
_cell.length_b   1.000
_cell.length_c   1.000
_cell.angle_alpha   90.00
_cell.angle_beta   90.00
_cell.angle_gamma   90.00
#
_symmetry.space_group_name_H-M   'P 1'
#
loop_
_entity.id
_entity.type
_entity.pdbx_description
1 polymer ?
#
loop_
_entity_poly.entity_id
_entity_poly.type
_entity_poly.pdbx_seq_one_letter_code
_entity_poly.pdbx_strand_id
1 'polypeptide(L)'
;MPEGHTVHRLAAAFDRAFAGQRVRTSSPQGRFSEAAQLDGMVLLGAEAVGKHLFLPFAPAADVDPGAPVVRHVHIHLGLYGSWTFAGDPGFADAHAIGAPRLRMGEREEELDGAADWRRLVPRPTVRLRIAGAHGLADLTGPTACEILDAQGRQAVLDRLGPDPLRPDPGGRERRRFVEAVRRSRTTIGALLMNQKVVAGIGNIYRA
;
A
#
# COMPACT_ATOMS: atom_id res chain seq x y z
N MET A 1 4.11 10.09 -9.89
CA MET A 1 2.78 9.65 -9.41
C MET A 1 2.86 8.16 -9.16
N PRO A 2 2.46 7.66 -8.00
CA PRO A 2 2.44 6.22 -7.74
C PRO A 2 1.46 5.51 -8.68
N GLU A 3 1.93 4.44 -9.33
CA GLU A 3 1.13 3.56 -10.18
C GLU A 3 1.19 2.12 -9.66
N GLY A 4 0.56 1.16 -10.34
CA GLY A 4 0.45 -0.21 -9.87
C GLY A 4 1.77 -0.83 -9.44
N HIS A 5 2.84 -0.70 -10.23
CA HIS A 5 4.17 -1.23 -9.88
C HIS A 5 4.71 -0.68 -8.54
N THR A 6 4.44 0.59 -8.25
CA THR A 6 4.83 1.20 -6.97
C THR A 6 4.10 0.53 -5.81
N VAL A 7 2.80 0.25 -5.99
CA VAL A 7 1.96 -0.37 -4.95
C VAL A 7 2.35 -1.84 -4.75
N HIS A 8 2.67 -2.57 -5.82
CA HIS A 8 3.19 -3.94 -5.72
C HIS A 8 4.56 -3.99 -5.01
N ARG A 9 5.45 -3.02 -5.27
CA ARG A 9 6.71 -2.90 -4.51
C ARG A 9 6.47 -2.61 -3.03
N LEU A 10 5.47 -1.78 -2.71
CA LEU A 10 5.06 -1.54 -1.33
C LEU A 10 4.55 -2.80 -0.66
N ALA A 11 3.65 -3.55 -1.31
CA ALA A 11 3.16 -4.81 -0.75
C ALA A 11 4.33 -5.76 -0.43
N ALA A 12 5.26 -5.96 -1.36
CA ALA A 12 6.44 -6.77 -1.12
C ALA A 12 7.34 -6.24 0.00
N ALA A 13 7.46 -4.91 0.16
CA ALA A 13 8.22 -4.31 1.26
C ALA A 13 7.53 -4.54 2.61
N PHE A 14 6.21 -4.40 2.68
CA PHE A 14 5.43 -4.68 3.89
C PHE A 14 5.48 -6.15 4.27
N ASP A 15 5.39 -7.06 3.31
CA ASP A 15 5.52 -8.51 3.59
C ASP A 15 6.86 -8.83 4.22
N ARG A 16 7.97 -8.34 3.65
CA ARG A 16 9.29 -8.57 4.22
C ARG A 16 9.48 -7.94 5.58
N ALA A 17 8.94 -6.74 5.78
CA ALA A 17 9.19 -5.94 6.96
C ALA A 17 8.30 -6.31 8.16
N PHE A 18 7.05 -6.71 7.91
CA PHE A 18 6.04 -6.79 8.98
C PHE A 18 5.15 -8.03 8.96
N ALA A 19 5.16 -8.86 7.91
CA ALA A 19 4.25 -10.00 7.84
C ALA A 19 4.41 -10.95 9.04
N GLY A 20 3.30 -11.33 9.65
CA GLY A 20 3.25 -12.19 10.83
C GLY A 20 3.67 -11.53 12.13
N GLN A 21 3.94 -10.23 12.15
CA GLN A 21 4.38 -9.52 13.34
C GLN A 21 3.22 -8.80 14.04
N ARG A 22 3.24 -8.80 15.37
CA ARG A 22 2.46 -7.87 16.17
C ARG A 22 3.04 -6.48 15.98
N VAL A 23 2.19 -5.52 15.61
CA VAL A 23 2.63 -4.15 15.34
C VAL A 23 1.90 -3.15 16.25
N ARG A 24 2.54 -2.01 16.46
CA ARG A 24 1.92 -0.83 17.04
C ARG A 24 1.50 0.10 15.93
N THR A 25 0.33 0.70 16.09
CA THR A 25 -0.22 1.63 15.10
C THR A 25 -0.63 2.95 15.76
N SER A 26 -0.44 4.04 15.03
CA SER A 26 -0.86 5.37 15.48
C SER A 26 -1.15 6.29 14.30
N SER A 27 -1.91 7.35 14.55
CA SER A 27 -2.15 8.43 13.58
C SER A 27 -1.62 9.76 14.11
N PRO A 28 -0.34 10.07 13.90
CA PRO A 28 0.26 11.32 14.39
C PRO A 28 -0.46 12.58 13.91
N GLN A 29 -0.99 12.57 12.69
CA GLN A 29 -1.80 13.65 12.14
C GLN A 29 -3.21 13.75 12.75
N GLY A 30 -3.70 12.68 13.41
CA GLY A 30 -5.05 12.61 14.00
C GLY A 30 -6.19 12.40 13.00
N ARG A 31 -5.92 12.30 11.69
CA ARG A 31 -6.96 12.13 10.65
C ARG A 31 -7.29 10.69 10.31
N PHE A 32 -6.76 9.74 11.04
CA PHE A 32 -7.07 8.30 10.95
C PHE A 32 -7.13 7.73 12.36
N SER A 33 -8.11 8.20 13.12
CA SER A 33 -8.31 7.81 14.53
C SER A 33 -8.52 6.31 14.71
N GLU A 34 -9.07 5.64 13.69
CA GLU A 34 -9.29 4.20 13.64
C GLU A 34 -7.99 3.38 13.73
N ALA A 35 -6.83 4.00 13.50
CA ALA A 35 -5.52 3.35 13.71
C ALA A 35 -5.41 2.73 15.12
N ALA A 36 -6.02 3.33 16.14
CA ALA A 36 -6.03 2.81 17.50
C ALA A 36 -6.68 1.41 17.62
N GLN A 37 -7.60 1.06 16.70
CA GLN A 37 -8.25 -0.25 16.67
C GLN A 37 -7.33 -1.39 16.18
N LEU A 38 -6.20 -1.02 15.56
CA LEU A 38 -5.22 -1.96 15.01
C LEU A 38 -4.01 -2.10 15.92
N ASP A 39 -3.90 -1.27 16.96
CA ASP A 39 -2.75 -1.28 17.87
C ASP A 39 -2.65 -2.62 18.61
N GLY A 40 -1.48 -3.27 18.53
CA GLY A 40 -1.26 -4.57 19.09
C GLY A 40 -1.81 -5.76 18.30
N MET A 41 -2.45 -5.53 17.14
CA MET A 41 -2.84 -6.60 16.22
C MET A 41 -1.63 -7.13 15.42
N VAL A 42 -1.81 -8.29 14.80
CA VAL A 42 -0.83 -8.88 13.90
C VAL A 42 -1.13 -8.45 12.47
N LEU A 43 -0.13 -7.89 11.80
CA LEU A 43 -0.16 -7.65 10.36
C LEU A 43 0.12 -8.97 9.65
N LEU A 44 -0.88 -9.54 8.97
CA LEU A 44 -0.75 -10.85 8.34
C LEU A 44 0.08 -10.84 7.05
N GLY A 45 0.16 -9.69 6.39
CA GLY A 45 0.86 -9.50 5.13
C GLY A 45 0.40 -8.25 4.42
N ALA A 46 0.63 -8.17 3.10
CA ALA A 46 0.19 -7.08 2.27
C ALA A 46 -0.24 -7.56 0.89
N GLU A 47 -1.26 -6.94 0.32
CA GLU A 47 -1.75 -7.24 -1.02
C GLU A 47 -1.88 -5.97 -1.84
N ALA A 48 -1.42 -6.02 -3.09
CA ALA A 48 -1.64 -4.97 -4.07
C ALA A 48 -2.63 -5.41 -5.14
N VAL A 49 -3.57 -4.53 -5.50
CA VAL A 49 -4.44 -4.71 -6.66
C VAL A 49 -4.56 -3.37 -7.36
N GLY A 50 -3.98 -3.26 -8.54
CA GLY A 50 -3.86 -1.99 -9.25
C GLY A 50 -3.11 -0.95 -8.41
N LYS A 51 -3.80 0.14 -8.07
CA LYS A 51 -3.23 1.24 -7.26
C LYS A 51 -3.66 1.18 -5.79
N HIS A 52 -4.28 0.07 -5.37
CA HIS A 52 -4.79 -0.14 -4.02
C HIS A 52 -3.87 -1.08 -3.25
N LEU A 53 -3.48 -0.68 -2.05
CA LEU A 53 -2.76 -1.49 -1.07
C LEU A 53 -3.73 -1.91 0.02
N PHE A 54 -3.74 -3.20 0.35
CA PHE A 54 -4.51 -3.76 1.45
C PHE A 54 -3.55 -4.40 2.45
N LEU A 55 -3.67 -4.00 3.71
CA LEU A 55 -2.91 -4.57 4.82
C LEU A 55 -3.89 -5.31 5.72
N PRO A 56 -3.92 -6.65 5.69
CA PRO A 56 -4.81 -7.46 6.53
C PRO A 56 -4.28 -7.57 7.95
N PHE A 57 -5.15 -7.37 8.93
CA PHE A 57 -4.87 -7.47 10.36
C PHE A 57 -5.75 -8.52 11.03
N ALA A 58 -5.19 -9.24 12.01
CA ALA A 58 -5.90 -10.16 12.89
C ALA A 58 -5.57 -9.88 14.37
N PRO A 59 -6.48 -10.19 15.31
CA PRO A 59 -6.17 -10.16 16.73
C PRO A 59 -5.00 -11.08 17.08
N ALA A 60 -4.14 -10.66 17.99
CA ALA A 60 -2.94 -11.42 18.34
C ALA A 60 -3.19 -12.76 19.04
N ALA A 61 -4.38 -12.93 19.65
CA ALA A 61 -4.78 -14.19 20.28
C ALA A 61 -5.19 -15.28 19.28
N ASP A 62 -5.50 -14.89 18.04
CA ASP A 62 -6.11 -15.75 17.01
C ASP A 62 -5.15 -16.03 15.84
N VAL A 63 -3.85 -15.88 16.06
CA VAL A 63 -2.86 -16.14 14.99
C VAL A 63 -2.62 -17.64 14.86
N ASP A 64 -3.66 -18.34 14.48
CA ASP A 64 -3.59 -19.65 13.85
C ASP A 64 -3.52 -19.43 12.31
N PRO A 65 -2.79 -20.26 11.54
CA PRO A 65 -2.79 -20.18 10.09
C PRO A 65 -4.16 -20.48 9.48
N GLY A 66 -5.10 -19.61 9.59
CA GLY A 66 -6.51 -19.77 9.23
C GLY A 66 -7.42 -18.83 9.99
N ALA A 67 -6.87 -18.07 10.94
CA ALA A 67 -7.64 -17.07 11.66
C ALA A 67 -8.29 -16.09 10.68
N PRO A 68 -9.58 -15.75 10.87
CA PRO A 68 -10.25 -14.83 9.96
C PRO A 68 -9.59 -13.46 10.00
N VAL A 69 -9.28 -12.92 8.82
CA VAL A 69 -8.88 -11.52 8.68
C VAL A 69 -10.03 -10.65 9.15
N VAL A 70 -9.81 -9.93 10.24
CA VAL A 70 -10.85 -9.13 10.87
C VAL A 70 -10.95 -7.74 10.26
N ARG A 71 -9.82 -7.18 9.80
CA ARG A 71 -9.76 -5.81 9.27
C ARG A 71 -8.72 -5.68 8.17
N HIS A 72 -9.03 -4.88 7.14
CA HIS A 72 -8.06 -4.49 6.12
C HIS A 72 -7.82 -2.98 6.20
N VAL A 73 -6.59 -2.54 6.36
CA VAL A 73 -6.27 -1.14 6.07
C VAL A 73 -6.15 -1.01 4.56
N HIS A 74 -7.02 -0.20 3.98
CA HIS A 74 -7.02 0.14 2.56
C HIS A 74 -6.33 1.46 2.36
N ILE A 75 -5.33 1.49 1.48
CA ILE A 75 -4.57 2.68 1.14
C ILE A 75 -4.60 2.90 -0.36
N HIS A 76 -4.94 4.13 -0.76
CA HIS A 76 -4.71 4.63 -2.11
C HIS A 76 -3.80 5.85 -2.03
N LEU A 77 -2.59 5.77 -2.62
CA LEU A 77 -1.60 6.83 -2.49
C LEU A 77 -1.99 8.13 -3.21
N GLY A 78 -2.74 8.04 -4.32
CA GLY A 78 -3.07 9.20 -5.14
C GLY A 78 -1.82 9.81 -5.78
N LEU A 79 -1.79 11.15 -5.87
CA LEU A 79 -0.68 11.87 -6.48
C LEU A 79 0.50 12.08 -5.53
N TYR A 80 0.25 12.27 -4.25
CA TYR A 80 1.22 12.75 -3.27
C TYR A 80 1.54 11.75 -2.16
N GLY A 81 0.78 10.66 -2.10
CA GLY A 81 0.97 9.64 -1.07
C GLY A 81 2.31 8.95 -1.19
N SER A 82 2.97 8.76 -0.03
CA SER A 82 4.23 8.02 0.06
C SER A 82 4.36 7.33 1.40
N TRP A 83 5.08 6.21 1.39
CA TRP A 83 5.59 5.54 2.56
C TRP A 83 7.08 5.79 2.74
N THR A 84 7.51 6.01 3.98
CA THR A 84 8.92 6.03 4.37
C THR A 84 9.14 4.96 5.42
N PHE A 85 10.27 4.26 5.30
CA PHE A 85 10.65 3.17 6.20
C PHE A 85 11.90 3.57 6.97
N ALA A 86 11.97 3.15 8.23
CA ALA A 86 13.17 3.27 9.06
C ALA A 86 13.23 2.03 9.96
N GLY A 87 14.43 1.49 10.20
CA GLY A 87 14.59 0.27 10.97
C GLY A 87 16.03 -0.13 11.18
N ASP A 88 16.20 -1.32 11.74
CA ASP A 88 17.50 -1.96 11.91
C ASP A 88 18.19 -2.16 10.54
N PRO A 89 19.51 -2.33 10.46
CA PRO A 89 20.21 -2.62 9.21
C PRO A 89 19.56 -3.79 8.46
N GLY A 90 19.22 -3.59 7.19
CA GLY A 90 18.53 -4.58 6.35
C GLY A 90 17.01 -4.69 6.54
N PHE A 91 16.41 -3.85 7.39
CA PHE A 91 14.95 -3.86 7.61
C PHE A 91 14.14 -3.54 6.34
N ALA A 92 14.58 -2.57 5.57
CA ALA A 92 13.95 -2.24 4.30
C ALA A 92 15.00 -1.77 3.30
N ASP A 93 15.05 -2.41 2.13
CA ASP A 93 15.94 -2.00 1.03
C ASP A 93 15.51 -0.67 0.37
N ALA A 94 14.38 -0.11 0.78
CA ALA A 94 13.82 1.11 0.23
C ALA A 94 13.46 2.11 1.33
N HIS A 95 14.18 3.22 1.40
CA HIS A 95 13.93 4.29 2.37
C HIS A 95 12.61 5.03 2.13
N ALA A 96 12.12 5.09 0.90
CA ALA A 96 10.83 5.69 0.55
C ALA A 96 10.25 5.08 -0.73
N ILE A 97 8.95 4.79 -0.71
CA ILE A 97 8.19 4.29 -1.87
C ILE A 97 6.91 5.12 -2.00
N GLY A 98 6.66 5.66 -3.19
CA GLY A 98 5.48 6.48 -3.49
C GLY A 98 5.83 7.70 -4.33
N ALA A 99 5.13 8.83 -4.11
CA ALA A 99 5.42 10.06 -4.80
C ALA A 99 6.80 10.60 -4.40
N PRO A 100 7.60 11.07 -5.35
CA PRO A 100 8.82 11.79 -5.03
C PRO A 100 8.43 13.00 -4.18
N ARG A 101 9.14 13.22 -3.08
CA ARG A 101 8.98 14.45 -2.31
C ARG A 101 9.31 15.61 -3.23
N LEU A 102 8.47 16.66 -3.21
CA LEU A 102 8.73 17.91 -3.91
C LEU A 102 10.22 18.25 -3.83
N ARG A 103 10.81 18.60 -5.00
CA ARG A 103 12.15 19.16 -5.11
C ARG A 103 12.26 20.39 -4.19
N MET A 104 12.63 20.18 -2.97
CA MET A 104 13.19 21.21 -2.11
C MET A 104 14.65 20.86 -1.96
N GLY A 105 15.49 21.54 -2.78
CA GLY A 105 16.93 21.57 -2.69
C GLY A 105 17.60 20.21 -2.74
N GLU A 106 18.55 20.05 -3.63
CA GLU A 106 19.54 18.97 -3.66
C GLU A 106 20.35 18.91 -2.38
N ARG A 107 19.73 18.39 -1.33
CA ARG A 107 20.43 17.81 -0.18
C ARG A 107 19.76 16.47 0.02
N GLU A 108 20.34 15.44 -0.55
CA GLU A 108 20.40 14.13 0.05
C GLU A 108 21.06 14.36 1.43
N GLU A 109 20.26 14.71 2.43
CA GLU A 109 20.66 14.41 3.79
C GLU A 109 20.54 12.89 3.85
N GLU A 110 21.63 12.19 3.58
CA GLU A 110 21.90 10.93 4.22
C GLU A 110 21.55 11.14 5.67
N LEU A 111 20.54 10.47 6.19
CA LEU A 111 20.34 10.32 7.60
C LEU A 111 21.55 9.52 8.04
N ASP A 112 22.59 10.23 8.43
CA ASP A 112 23.84 9.73 8.97
C ASP A 112 23.55 8.63 9.96
N GLY A 113 24.30 7.56 9.86
CA GLY A 113 24.13 6.28 10.46
C GLY A 113 23.61 6.31 11.90
N ALA A 114 22.62 5.44 12.16
CA ALA A 114 22.20 4.99 13.47
C ALA A 114 21.53 6.00 14.40
N ALA A 115 20.72 6.91 13.91
CA ALA A 115 19.65 7.44 14.76
C ALA A 115 18.72 6.27 15.11
N ASP A 116 18.64 5.94 16.41
CA ASP A 116 17.77 4.88 16.92
C ASP A 116 16.34 5.10 16.39
N TRP A 117 15.95 4.32 15.37
CA TRP A 117 14.65 4.47 14.70
C TRP A 117 13.48 4.41 15.69
N ARG A 118 13.67 3.77 16.85
CA ARG A 118 12.70 3.68 17.94
C ARG A 118 12.38 5.03 18.56
N ARG A 119 13.30 5.99 18.43
CA ARG A 119 13.15 7.36 18.94
C ARG A 119 12.73 8.36 17.87
N LEU A 120 12.52 7.90 16.63
CA LEU A 120 12.08 8.79 15.55
C LEU A 120 10.70 9.38 15.85
N VAL A 121 10.69 10.69 16.10
CA VAL A 121 9.44 11.45 16.28
C VAL A 121 8.70 11.52 14.92
N PRO A 122 7.44 11.09 14.86
CA PRO A 122 6.67 11.17 13.62
C PRO A 122 6.46 12.62 13.21
N ARG A 123 6.55 12.90 11.90
CA ARG A 123 6.18 14.22 11.37
C ARG A 123 4.69 14.46 11.58
N PRO A 124 4.24 15.71 11.81
CA PRO A 124 2.82 16.03 11.97
C PRO A 124 1.95 15.68 10.75
N THR A 125 2.58 15.45 9.59
CA THR A 125 1.89 15.05 8.35
C THR A 125 1.67 13.54 8.21
N VAL A 126 2.18 12.73 9.14
CA VAL A 126 2.04 11.27 9.10
C VAL A 126 0.59 10.89 9.42
N ARG A 127 -0.09 10.29 8.44
CA ARG A 127 -1.46 9.80 8.52
C ARG A 127 -1.55 8.51 9.32
N LEU A 128 -0.63 7.59 9.09
CA LEU A 128 -0.54 6.29 9.74
C LEU A 128 0.94 5.95 9.97
N ARG A 129 1.28 5.58 11.19
CA ARG A 129 2.55 4.93 11.53
C ARG A 129 2.27 3.48 11.92
N ILE A 130 3.04 2.57 11.36
CA ILE A 130 3.09 1.16 11.73
C ILE A 130 4.50 0.87 12.24
N ALA A 131 4.64 0.33 13.44
CA ALA A 131 5.92 0.00 14.04
C ALA A 131 5.93 -1.48 14.48
N GLY A 132 6.88 -2.23 13.99
CA GLY A 132 7.15 -3.62 14.33
C GLY A 132 8.39 -3.77 15.21
N ALA A 133 8.89 -5.00 15.31
CA ALA A 133 10.06 -5.32 16.15
C ALA A 133 11.36 -4.69 15.63
N HIS A 134 11.51 -4.59 14.29
CA HIS A 134 12.76 -4.22 13.63
C HIS A 134 12.71 -2.89 12.87
N GLY A 135 11.57 -2.20 12.86
CA GLY A 135 11.45 -0.92 12.18
C GLY A 135 10.03 -0.38 12.17
N LEU A 136 9.88 0.73 11.47
CA LEU A 136 8.62 1.43 11.31
C LEU A 136 8.38 1.87 9.86
N ALA A 137 7.11 2.13 9.55
CA ALA A 137 6.68 2.72 8.28
C ALA A 137 5.73 3.87 8.55
N ASP A 138 5.95 5.00 7.88
CA ASP A 138 5.16 6.23 7.98
C ASP A 138 4.48 6.55 6.64
N LEU A 139 3.15 6.63 6.65
CA LEU A 139 2.33 7.05 5.52
C LEU A 139 2.06 8.56 5.57
N THR A 140 2.34 9.24 4.47
CA THR A 140 2.03 10.66 4.32
C THR A 140 1.23 10.91 3.03
N GLY A 141 0.28 11.85 3.06
CA GLY A 141 -0.45 12.36 1.91
C GLY A 141 -1.28 11.38 1.08
N PRO A 142 -1.82 10.26 1.62
CA PRO A 142 -2.66 9.35 0.84
C PRO A 142 -3.99 10.01 0.48
N THR A 143 -4.57 9.60 -0.65
CA THR A 143 -5.94 9.96 -1.02
C THR A 143 -6.97 9.18 -0.21
N ALA A 144 -6.72 7.88 0.05
CA ALA A 144 -7.52 7.07 0.95
C ALA A 144 -6.62 6.37 1.97
N CYS A 145 -7.10 6.32 3.23
CA CYS A 145 -6.55 5.53 4.32
C CYS A 145 -7.71 5.22 5.26
N GLU A 146 -8.22 4.00 5.23
CA GLU A 146 -9.46 3.59 5.90
C GLU A 146 -9.38 2.13 6.33
N ILE A 147 -10.21 1.72 7.28
CA ILE A 147 -10.39 0.32 7.66
C ILE A 147 -11.60 -0.24 6.90
N LEU A 148 -11.42 -1.38 6.25
CA LEU A 148 -12.47 -2.13 5.59
C LEU A 148 -12.60 -3.52 6.23
N ASP A 149 -13.82 -4.01 6.28
CA ASP A 149 -14.10 -5.44 6.46
C ASP A 149 -13.95 -6.20 5.12
N ALA A 150 -14.21 -7.49 5.13
CA ALA A 150 -14.14 -8.33 3.95
C ALA A 150 -15.08 -7.87 2.83
N GLN A 151 -16.28 -7.39 3.19
CA GLN A 151 -17.27 -6.91 2.22
C GLN A 151 -16.84 -5.58 1.60
N GLY A 152 -16.35 -4.64 2.41
CA GLY A 152 -15.80 -3.36 1.94
C GLY A 152 -14.60 -3.55 1.01
N ARG A 153 -13.68 -4.46 1.37
CA ARG A 153 -12.56 -4.84 0.49
C ARG A 153 -13.08 -5.41 -0.84
N GLN A 154 -14.03 -6.35 -0.80
CA GLN A 154 -14.59 -6.94 -2.03
C GLN A 154 -15.25 -5.88 -2.91
N ALA A 155 -15.99 -4.94 -2.33
CA ALA A 155 -16.61 -3.83 -3.06
C ALA A 155 -15.58 -2.92 -3.76
N VAL A 156 -14.37 -2.78 -3.22
CA VAL A 156 -13.28 -2.09 -3.93
C VAL A 156 -12.79 -2.93 -5.10
N LEU A 157 -12.58 -4.23 -4.91
CA LEU A 157 -12.06 -5.14 -5.93
C LEU A 157 -13.04 -5.28 -7.11
N ASP A 158 -14.34 -5.36 -6.86
CA ASP A 158 -15.38 -5.52 -7.89
C ASP A 158 -15.43 -4.37 -8.90
N ARG A 159 -14.88 -3.21 -8.53
CA ARG A 159 -14.79 -2.04 -9.40
C ARG A 159 -13.56 -2.05 -10.31
N LEU A 160 -12.61 -2.97 -10.07
CA LEU A 160 -11.34 -3.00 -10.77
C LEU A 160 -11.36 -3.98 -11.94
N GLY A 161 -10.72 -3.60 -13.02
CA GLY A 161 -10.34 -4.50 -14.10
C GLY A 161 -9.18 -5.40 -13.71
N PRO A 162 -8.76 -6.28 -14.63
CA PRO A 162 -7.58 -7.09 -14.49
C PRO A 162 -6.34 -6.26 -14.08
N ASP A 163 -5.57 -6.77 -13.13
CA ASP A 163 -4.27 -6.21 -12.78
C ASP A 163 -3.17 -7.04 -13.48
N PRO A 164 -2.43 -6.46 -14.44
CA PRO A 164 -1.43 -7.20 -15.22
C PRO A 164 -0.22 -7.64 -14.40
N LEU A 165 -0.05 -7.14 -13.17
CA LEU A 165 1.04 -7.55 -12.27
C LEU A 165 0.67 -8.72 -11.37
N ARG A 166 -0.59 -9.19 -11.43
CA ARG A 166 -1.06 -10.35 -10.69
C ARG A 166 -0.99 -11.61 -11.54
N PRO A 167 -0.73 -12.79 -10.93
CA PRO A 167 -0.77 -14.07 -11.64
C PRO A 167 -2.13 -14.32 -12.29
N ASP A 168 -2.12 -14.76 -13.54
CA ASP A 168 -3.32 -15.17 -14.30
C ASP A 168 -3.08 -16.54 -14.98
N PRO A 169 -2.97 -17.62 -14.20
CA PRO A 169 -2.53 -18.93 -14.70
C PRO A 169 -3.46 -19.52 -15.77
N GLY A 170 -4.73 -19.13 -15.77
CA GLY A 170 -5.70 -19.56 -16.80
C GLY A 170 -5.90 -18.56 -17.94
N GLY A 171 -5.24 -17.41 -17.90
CA GLY A 171 -5.42 -16.34 -18.89
C GLY A 171 -6.83 -15.72 -18.91
N ARG A 172 -7.61 -15.90 -17.83
CA ARG A 172 -8.98 -15.40 -17.71
C ARG A 172 -9.02 -13.87 -17.69
N GLU A 173 -8.16 -13.28 -16.89
CA GLU A 173 -8.11 -11.84 -16.73
C GLU A 173 -7.58 -11.15 -18.00
N ARG A 174 -6.60 -11.77 -18.66
CA ARG A 174 -6.13 -11.32 -19.98
C ARG A 174 -7.26 -11.36 -21.00
N ARG A 175 -8.06 -12.44 -21.06
CA ARG A 175 -9.20 -12.52 -22.00
C ARG A 175 -10.23 -11.44 -21.70
N ARG A 176 -10.56 -11.20 -20.44
CA ARG A 176 -11.48 -10.14 -20.00
C ARG A 176 -11.03 -8.76 -20.50
N PHE A 177 -9.74 -8.44 -20.37
CA PHE A 177 -9.17 -7.20 -20.91
C PHE A 177 -9.30 -7.11 -22.43
N VAL A 178 -8.87 -8.15 -23.17
CA VAL A 178 -8.94 -8.17 -24.64
C VAL A 178 -10.37 -8.00 -25.14
N GLU A 179 -11.33 -8.65 -24.50
CA GLU A 179 -12.75 -8.51 -24.86
C GLU A 179 -13.26 -7.08 -24.60
N ALA A 180 -12.89 -6.48 -23.47
CA ALA A 180 -13.27 -5.10 -23.16
C ALA A 180 -12.72 -4.12 -24.21
N VAL A 181 -11.46 -4.31 -24.62
CA VAL A 181 -10.84 -3.49 -25.68
C VAL A 181 -11.54 -3.69 -27.04
N ARG A 182 -11.81 -4.94 -27.45
CA ARG A 182 -12.46 -5.24 -28.74
C ARG A 182 -13.88 -4.69 -28.85
N ARG A 183 -14.62 -4.60 -27.76
CA ARG A 183 -15.99 -4.08 -27.71
C ARG A 183 -16.06 -2.55 -27.62
N SER A 184 -14.92 -1.90 -27.35
CA SER A 184 -14.89 -0.46 -27.13
C SER A 184 -14.64 0.30 -28.43
N ARG A 185 -15.24 1.50 -28.53
CA ARG A 185 -14.91 2.51 -29.54
C ARG A 185 -14.00 3.62 -29.00
N THR A 186 -13.60 3.51 -27.73
CA THR A 186 -12.73 4.46 -27.04
C THR A 186 -11.29 4.22 -27.46
N THR A 187 -10.46 5.27 -27.47
CA THR A 187 -9.04 5.14 -27.80
C THR A 187 -8.33 4.27 -26.77
N ILE A 188 -7.32 3.53 -27.20
CA ILE A 188 -6.57 2.65 -26.31
C ILE A 188 -5.96 3.39 -25.11
N GLY A 189 -5.46 4.61 -25.30
CA GLY A 189 -4.92 5.43 -24.23
C GLY A 189 -5.96 5.77 -23.15
N ALA A 190 -7.21 6.03 -23.53
CA ALA A 190 -8.29 6.27 -22.57
C ALA A 190 -8.73 4.96 -21.88
N LEU A 191 -8.73 3.83 -22.59
CA LEU A 191 -9.02 2.52 -22.00
C LEU A 191 -7.97 2.11 -20.97
N LEU A 192 -6.69 2.33 -21.25
CA LEU A 192 -5.60 2.05 -20.30
C LEU A 192 -5.70 2.89 -19.02
N MET A 193 -6.27 4.08 -19.08
CA MET A 193 -6.50 4.92 -17.90
C MET A 193 -7.73 4.50 -17.09
N ASN A 194 -8.64 3.71 -17.68
CA ASN A 194 -9.85 3.27 -17.01
C ASN A 194 -9.55 2.06 -16.11
N GLN A 195 -9.51 2.28 -14.80
CA GLN A 195 -9.21 1.24 -13.82
C GLN A 195 -10.25 0.10 -13.79
N LYS A 196 -11.41 0.24 -14.41
CA LYS A 196 -12.40 -0.84 -14.61
C LYS A 196 -12.03 -1.75 -15.78
N VAL A 197 -11.22 -1.27 -16.72
CA VAL A 197 -10.77 -2.04 -17.90
C VAL A 197 -9.44 -2.73 -17.62
N VAL A 198 -8.51 -2.00 -17.00
CA VAL A 198 -7.23 -2.53 -16.52
C VAL A 198 -6.80 -1.74 -15.29
N ALA A 199 -6.49 -2.45 -14.21
CA ALA A 199 -6.08 -1.81 -12.97
C ALA A 199 -4.57 -1.55 -12.95
N GLY A 200 -4.15 -0.46 -12.28
CA GLY A 200 -2.75 -0.17 -12.01
C GLY A 200 -2.08 0.79 -12.98
N ILE A 201 -2.52 0.86 -14.23
CA ILE A 201 -1.94 1.76 -15.23
C ILE A 201 -2.34 3.21 -14.96
N GLY A 202 -1.38 4.12 -15.11
CA GLY A 202 -1.58 5.55 -15.02
C GLY A 202 -0.86 6.29 -16.13
N ASN A 203 -0.65 7.60 -15.95
CA ASN A 203 -0.10 8.45 -17.01
C ASN A 203 1.33 8.09 -17.43
N ILE A 204 2.15 7.53 -16.53
CA ILE A 204 3.53 7.16 -16.84
C ILE A 204 3.55 6.01 -17.85
N TYR A 205 2.72 4.99 -17.64
CA TYR A 205 2.66 3.82 -18.53
C TYR A 205 1.76 3.98 -19.74
N ARG A 206 0.93 5.03 -19.76
CA ARG A 206 0.12 5.36 -20.92
C ARG A 206 0.89 6.12 -21.99
N ALA A 207 1.90 6.89 -21.58
CA ALA A 207 2.65 7.82 -22.45
C ALA A 207 3.45 7.11 -23.55
#